data_3050e3b728ea0be0f0e0342746742394
#
_entry.id   3050e3b728ea0be0f0e0342746742394
#
_cell.length_a   1.000
_cell.length_b   1.000
_cell.length_c   1.000
_cell.angle_alpha   90.00
_cell.angle_beta   90.00
_cell.angle_gamma   90.00
#
_symmetry.space_group_name_H-M   'P 1'
#
loop_
_entity.id
_entity.type
_entity.pdbx_description
1 polymer ?
#
loop_
_entity_poly.entity_id
_entity_poly.type
_entity_poly.pdbx_seq_one_letter_code
_entity_poly.pdbx_strand_id
1 'polypeptide(L)'
;MLDGAARAGSEAIRAAVGERPEGGSDRRWISVRAGVALTIFLIGAAVASLIGLWIANVFADDSAKVQDDANERVDASKPAFDVTVTPALSDKNPWTSWEIDRRLTPAEQSELEKMPASVENADRVWEFVRKAGGRRADGDANSYRFQFTSERQAAVSITDTYAKVGKCWTSRAKTYISLMQGGLTGWEDVYFELDSKLSAIPLLHGTAQDSQAGIPFDKAIALGGNETPAYLKVLPNSTTRSCNWSLQFEYNVAPDATPKKRTVSKDGKGDDLVFNGPYATDADVWGPGPTGTFAKDTS
;
A
#
# COMPACT_ATOMS: atom_id res chain seq x y z
N MET A 1 -26.14 -5.71 41.99
CA MET A 1 -26.87 -6.99 42.20
C MET A 1 -26.18 -7.98 43.14
N LEU A 2 -25.09 -7.64 43.77
CA LEU A 2 -24.35 -8.57 44.70
C LEU A 2 -24.79 -8.50 46.18
N ASP A 3 -25.53 -7.46 46.61
CA ASP A 3 -25.96 -7.31 48.00
C ASP A 3 -27.14 -8.19 48.43
N GLY A 4 -27.92 -8.71 47.47
CA GLY A 4 -29.06 -9.58 47.77
C GLY A 4 -28.69 -11.03 48.16
N ALA A 5 -27.61 -11.54 47.58
CA ALA A 5 -27.18 -12.93 47.83
C ALA A 5 -26.55 -13.13 49.23
N ALA A 6 -25.87 -12.09 49.74
CA ALA A 6 -25.24 -12.16 51.06
C ALA A 6 -26.25 -12.13 52.21
N ARG A 7 -27.43 -11.50 52.08
CA ARG A 7 -28.49 -11.47 53.10
C ARG A 7 -29.27 -12.78 53.18
N ALA A 8 -29.57 -13.38 52.05
CA ALA A 8 -30.27 -14.68 52.01
C ALA A 8 -29.46 -15.81 52.68
N GLY A 9 -28.13 -15.80 52.55
CA GLY A 9 -27.25 -16.78 53.19
C GLY A 9 -27.20 -16.65 54.73
N SER A 10 -27.29 -15.43 55.26
CA SER A 10 -27.23 -15.21 56.72
C SER A 10 -28.52 -15.59 57.45
N GLU A 11 -29.68 -15.49 56.81
CA GLU A 11 -30.96 -15.90 57.39
C GLU A 11 -31.13 -17.41 57.43
N ALA A 12 -30.66 -18.11 56.37
CA ALA A 12 -30.65 -19.57 56.32
C ALA A 12 -29.77 -20.19 57.42
N ILE A 13 -28.67 -19.56 57.77
CA ILE A 13 -27.78 -20.01 58.85
C ILE A 13 -28.43 -19.82 60.21
N ARG A 14 -29.20 -18.74 60.44
CA ARG A 14 -29.91 -18.52 61.72
C ARG A 14 -31.08 -19.47 61.93
N ALA A 15 -31.78 -19.88 60.88
CA ALA A 15 -32.88 -20.82 60.98
C ALA A 15 -32.40 -22.27 61.26
N ALA A 16 -31.16 -22.60 60.96
CA ALA A 16 -30.58 -23.93 61.19
C ALA A 16 -30.04 -24.13 62.60
N VAL A 17 -29.92 -23.08 63.41
CA VAL A 17 -29.49 -23.13 64.84
C VAL A 17 -30.73 -23.05 65.70
N GLY A 18 -31.56 -24.09 65.70
CA GLY A 18 -32.72 -24.21 66.60
C GLY A 18 -32.33 -24.41 68.03
N GLU A 19 -33.21 -23.94 68.95
CA GLU A 19 -33.07 -23.90 70.39
C GLU A 19 -32.57 -25.22 71.03
N ARG A 20 -31.74 -25.10 72.05
CA ARG A 20 -31.17 -26.21 72.84
C ARG A 20 -32.22 -26.94 73.60
N PRO A 21 -32.30 -28.27 73.56
CA PRO A 21 -32.96 -29.05 74.60
C PRO A 21 -31.95 -29.29 75.74
N GLU A 22 -32.37 -28.96 76.95
CA GLU A 22 -31.61 -29.22 78.19
C GLU A 22 -31.56 -30.73 78.49
N GLY A 23 -30.35 -31.27 78.63
CA GLY A 23 -30.07 -32.56 79.29
C GLY A 23 -29.74 -33.74 78.43
N GLY A 24 -28.44 -34.12 78.34
CA GLY A 24 -27.98 -35.46 77.93
C GLY A 24 -26.87 -35.49 76.92
N SER A 25 -25.77 -36.13 77.21
CA SER A 25 -24.51 -36.49 76.51
C SER A 25 -24.33 -36.01 75.04
N ASP A 26 -23.91 -34.80 74.90
CA ASP A 26 -24.04 -34.01 73.68
C ASP A 26 -22.94 -34.14 72.63
N ARG A 27 -21.92 -35.00 72.83
CA ARG A 27 -20.79 -35.05 71.87
C ARG A 27 -21.09 -35.69 70.53
N ARG A 28 -22.01 -36.67 70.47
CA ARG A 28 -22.35 -37.35 69.22
C ARG A 28 -23.31 -36.56 68.33
N TRP A 29 -24.18 -35.76 68.93
CA TRP A 29 -25.19 -34.98 68.19
C TRP A 29 -24.61 -33.75 67.48
N ILE A 30 -23.63 -33.10 68.10
CA ILE A 30 -22.92 -31.96 67.51
C ILE A 30 -22.11 -32.39 66.27
N SER A 31 -21.48 -33.58 66.31
CA SER A 31 -20.68 -34.07 65.19
C SER A 31 -21.55 -34.43 63.95
N VAL A 32 -22.77 -34.96 64.14
CA VAL A 32 -23.66 -35.27 63.04
C VAL A 32 -24.22 -34.00 62.37
N ARG A 33 -24.64 -33.01 63.14
CA ARG A 33 -25.13 -31.71 62.61
C ARG A 33 -24.03 -30.90 61.92
N ALA A 34 -22.84 -30.86 62.50
CA ALA A 34 -21.69 -30.23 61.87
C ALA A 34 -21.28 -30.93 60.52
N GLY A 35 -21.35 -32.28 60.50
CA GLY A 35 -21.08 -33.04 59.27
C GLY A 35 -22.12 -32.77 58.18
N VAL A 36 -23.42 -32.75 58.50
CA VAL A 36 -24.48 -32.45 57.53
C VAL A 36 -24.38 -31.01 57.02
N ALA A 37 -24.13 -30.03 57.90
CA ALA A 37 -23.96 -28.64 57.48
C ALA A 37 -22.74 -28.44 56.56
N LEU A 38 -21.62 -29.11 56.89
CA LEU A 38 -20.42 -29.07 56.05
C LEU A 38 -20.67 -29.73 54.68
N THR A 39 -21.38 -30.84 54.62
CA THR A 39 -21.73 -31.55 53.38
C THR A 39 -22.63 -30.67 52.48
N ILE A 40 -23.67 -30.05 53.06
CA ILE A 40 -24.54 -29.12 52.31
C ILE A 40 -23.76 -27.91 51.76
N PHE A 41 -22.85 -27.39 52.58
CA PHE A 41 -21.99 -26.26 52.14
C PHE A 41 -21.05 -26.64 51.01
N LEU A 42 -20.42 -27.82 51.07
CA LEU A 42 -19.54 -28.34 50.01
C LEU A 42 -20.31 -28.64 48.73
N ILE A 43 -21.50 -29.23 48.80
CA ILE A 43 -22.37 -29.47 47.65
C ILE A 43 -22.82 -28.14 47.06
N GLY A 44 -23.21 -27.15 47.86
CA GLY A 44 -23.60 -25.81 47.40
C GLY A 44 -22.46 -25.08 46.72
N ALA A 45 -21.25 -25.16 47.26
CA ALA A 45 -20.07 -24.57 46.65
C ALA A 45 -19.69 -25.26 45.32
N ALA A 46 -19.79 -26.57 45.22
CA ALA A 46 -19.54 -27.32 43.99
C ALA A 46 -20.55 -26.97 42.88
N VAL A 47 -21.84 -26.91 43.23
CA VAL A 47 -22.88 -26.51 42.26
C VAL A 47 -22.73 -25.06 41.82
N ALA A 48 -22.44 -24.15 42.73
CA ALA A 48 -22.17 -22.75 42.38
C ALA A 48 -20.95 -22.59 41.47
N SER A 49 -19.90 -23.38 41.70
CA SER A 49 -18.69 -23.38 40.86
C SER A 49 -18.99 -23.93 39.46
N LEU A 50 -19.80 -25.00 39.34
CA LEU A 50 -20.21 -25.59 38.06
C LEU A 50 -21.10 -24.63 37.26
N ILE A 51 -22.05 -24.00 37.93
CA ILE A 51 -22.89 -22.95 37.31
C ILE A 51 -22.05 -21.77 36.88
N GLY A 52 -21.12 -21.32 37.72
CA GLY A 52 -20.21 -20.25 37.40
C GLY A 52 -19.32 -20.54 36.17
N LEU A 53 -18.76 -21.75 36.07
CA LEU A 53 -18.00 -22.21 34.92
C LEU A 53 -18.86 -22.33 33.66
N TRP A 54 -20.09 -22.82 33.79
CA TRP A 54 -21.00 -22.93 32.64
C TRP A 54 -21.41 -21.53 32.13
N ILE A 55 -21.78 -20.63 33.02
CA ILE A 55 -22.08 -19.25 32.67
C ILE A 55 -20.85 -18.58 32.03
N ALA A 56 -19.66 -18.74 32.62
CA ALA A 56 -18.43 -18.16 32.08
C ALA A 56 -18.14 -18.66 30.65
N ASN A 57 -18.33 -19.95 30.38
CA ASN A 57 -18.10 -20.49 29.03
C ASN A 57 -19.14 -19.97 28.03
N VAL A 58 -20.43 -19.94 28.38
CA VAL A 58 -21.49 -19.45 27.48
C VAL A 58 -21.29 -17.97 27.16
N PHE A 59 -20.98 -17.16 28.16
CA PHE A 59 -20.74 -15.73 27.94
C PHE A 59 -19.38 -15.45 27.29
N ALA A 60 -18.37 -16.31 27.44
CA ALA A 60 -17.09 -16.15 26.78
C ALA A 60 -17.22 -16.33 25.27
N ASP A 61 -17.97 -17.37 24.82
CA ASP A 61 -18.20 -17.63 23.39
C ASP A 61 -19.00 -16.49 22.73
N ASP A 62 -20.05 -16.02 23.38
CA ASP A 62 -20.85 -14.90 22.85
C ASP A 62 -20.06 -13.58 22.87
N SER A 63 -19.26 -13.34 23.89
CA SER A 63 -18.42 -12.14 23.97
C SER A 63 -17.31 -12.16 22.91
N ALA A 64 -16.71 -13.33 22.65
CA ALA A 64 -15.71 -13.49 21.59
C ALA A 64 -16.32 -13.20 20.23
N LYS A 65 -17.49 -13.77 19.91
CA LYS A 65 -18.18 -13.49 18.64
C LYS A 65 -18.54 -12.02 18.47
N VAL A 66 -19.08 -11.37 19.50
CA VAL A 66 -19.41 -9.95 19.45
C VAL A 66 -18.16 -9.10 19.23
N GLN A 67 -17.03 -9.50 19.81
CA GLN A 67 -15.77 -8.80 19.63
C GLN A 67 -15.19 -9.05 18.23
N ASP A 68 -15.28 -10.25 17.71
CA ASP A 68 -14.86 -10.59 16.35
C ASP A 68 -15.71 -9.85 15.32
N ASP A 69 -17.03 -9.83 15.45
CA ASP A 69 -17.93 -9.06 14.61
C ASP A 69 -17.64 -7.54 14.65
N ALA A 70 -17.32 -7.02 15.83
CA ALA A 70 -16.96 -5.62 15.99
C ALA A 70 -15.61 -5.30 15.31
N ASN A 71 -14.62 -6.18 15.47
CA ASN A 71 -13.31 -6.06 14.84
C ASN A 71 -13.44 -6.14 13.31
N GLU A 72 -14.25 -7.08 12.80
CA GLU A 72 -14.52 -7.22 11.37
C GLU A 72 -15.18 -5.96 10.80
N ARG A 73 -16.16 -5.37 11.50
CA ARG A 73 -16.77 -4.10 11.07
C ARG A 73 -15.79 -2.93 11.07
N VAL A 74 -14.93 -2.84 12.07
CA VAL A 74 -13.88 -1.82 12.13
C VAL A 74 -12.90 -2.02 11.00
N ASP A 75 -12.47 -3.25 10.73
CA ASP A 75 -11.57 -3.57 9.63
C ASP A 75 -12.23 -3.28 8.27
N ALA A 76 -13.50 -3.63 8.09
CA ALA A 76 -14.25 -3.36 6.88
C ALA A 76 -14.45 -1.86 6.60
N SER A 77 -14.43 -1.01 7.63
CA SER A 77 -14.53 0.44 7.48
C SER A 77 -13.27 1.11 6.96
N LYS A 78 -12.11 0.46 7.08
CA LYS A 78 -10.84 0.96 6.55
C LYS A 78 -10.81 0.87 5.02
N PRO A 79 -10.06 1.76 4.33
CA PRO A 79 -9.75 1.57 2.91
C PRO A 79 -9.18 0.18 2.66
N ALA A 80 -9.48 -0.44 1.52
CA ALA A 80 -8.91 -1.75 1.19
C ALA A 80 -7.38 -1.70 1.20
N PHE A 81 -6.83 -0.65 0.62
CA PHE A 81 -5.40 -0.33 0.63
C PHE A 81 -5.20 1.15 0.30
N ASP A 82 -4.05 1.66 0.65
CA ASP A 82 -3.57 2.97 0.22
C ASP A 82 -2.50 2.84 -0.84
N VAL A 83 -2.43 3.84 -1.71
CA VAL A 83 -1.43 3.92 -2.78
C VAL A 83 -0.72 5.24 -2.68
N THR A 84 0.56 5.18 -2.43
CA THR A 84 1.45 6.35 -2.52
C THR A 84 2.18 6.28 -3.86
N VAL A 85 2.06 7.34 -4.66
CA VAL A 85 2.72 7.44 -5.96
C VAL A 85 3.77 8.52 -5.89
N THR A 86 4.97 8.17 -6.28
CA THR A 86 6.08 9.13 -6.40
C THR A 86 6.74 8.99 -7.76
N PRO A 87 7.15 10.08 -8.41
CA PRO A 87 8.04 9.99 -9.55
C PRO A 87 9.28 9.16 -9.18
N ALA A 88 9.75 8.32 -10.08
CA ALA A 88 10.94 7.50 -9.81
C ALA A 88 12.19 8.35 -9.62
N LEU A 89 12.20 9.51 -10.22
CA LEU A 89 13.21 10.54 -9.98
C LEU A 89 12.79 11.43 -8.82
N SER A 90 13.70 11.65 -7.91
CA SER A 90 13.54 12.47 -6.70
C SER A 90 14.78 13.34 -6.51
N ASP A 91 14.80 14.15 -5.47
CA ASP A 91 15.99 14.95 -5.10
C ASP A 91 17.22 14.07 -4.82
N LYS A 92 17.00 12.79 -4.47
CA LYS A 92 18.07 11.78 -4.30
C LYS A 92 18.44 11.07 -5.61
N ASN A 93 17.60 11.20 -6.63
CA ASN A 93 17.79 10.63 -7.95
C ASN A 93 17.41 11.73 -8.94
N PRO A 94 18.35 12.61 -9.33
CA PRO A 94 18.06 13.84 -10.05
C PRO A 94 17.49 13.58 -11.44
N TRP A 95 16.71 14.55 -11.90
CA TRP A 95 16.20 14.57 -13.25
C TRP A 95 17.36 14.57 -14.24
N THR A 96 17.24 13.75 -15.24
CA THR A 96 18.31 13.56 -16.22
C THR A 96 17.86 13.84 -17.63
N SER A 97 16.64 14.36 -17.81
CA SER A 97 16.10 14.70 -19.12
C SER A 97 15.35 16.04 -19.07
N TRP A 98 15.50 16.80 -20.11
CA TRP A 98 14.93 18.16 -20.22
C TRP A 98 14.50 18.44 -21.66
N GLU A 99 13.52 19.34 -21.80
CA GLU A 99 12.96 19.77 -23.08
C GLU A 99 12.91 21.28 -23.20
N ILE A 100 13.13 21.79 -24.40
CA ILE A 100 12.97 23.19 -24.76
C ILE A 100 12.13 23.26 -26.05
N ASP A 101 11.07 24.10 -26.09
CA ASP A 101 10.14 24.20 -27.22
C ASP A 101 10.72 24.88 -28.46
N ARG A 102 11.97 25.28 -28.42
CA ARG A 102 12.74 25.86 -29.53
C ARG A 102 14.10 25.17 -29.67
N ARG A 103 14.75 25.39 -30.78
CA ARG A 103 16.17 25.04 -30.93
C ARG A 103 17.05 25.96 -30.11
N LEU A 104 18.17 25.45 -29.65
CA LEU A 104 19.19 26.24 -28.97
C LEU A 104 19.83 27.21 -29.95
N THR A 105 20.11 28.44 -29.51
CA THR A 105 20.95 29.38 -30.26
C THR A 105 22.39 28.86 -30.33
N PRO A 106 23.21 29.35 -31.30
CA PRO A 106 24.63 28.96 -31.38
C PRO A 106 25.41 29.19 -30.07
N ALA A 107 25.09 30.27 -29.34
CA ALA A 107 25.72 30.56 -28.07
C ALA A 107 25.35 29.57 -26.99
N GLU A 108 24.06 29.19 -26.90
CA GLU A 108 23.56 28.14 -25.97
C GLU A 108 24.11 26.77 -26.33
N GLN A 109 24.22 26.42 -27.60
CA GLN A 109 24.88 25.19 -28.03
C GLN A 109 26.33 25.14 -27.55
N SER A 110 27.10 26.22 -27.79
CA SER A 110 28.49 26.30 -27.34
C SER A 110 28.62 26.29 -25.81
N GLU A 111 27.63 26.79 -25.08
CA GLU A 111 27.61 26.69 -23.62
C GLU A 111 27.35 25.24 -23.17
N LEU A 112 26.39 24.58 -23.78
CA LEU A 112 26.03 23.18 -23.44
C LEU A 112 27.17 22.22 -23.76
N GLU A 113 27.83 22.36 -24.92
CA GLU A 113 28.98 21.55 -25.34
C GLU A 113 30.18 21.61 -24.37
N LYS A 114 30.28 22.67 -23.58
CA LYS A 114 31.31 22.81 -22.55
C LYS A 114 30.94 22.24 -21.20
N MET A 115 29.67 21.81 -21.02
CA MET A 115 29.20 21.24 -19.77
C MET A 115 29.56 19.76 -19.71
N PRO A 116 30.07 19.27 -18.57
CA PRO A 116 30.20 17.83 -18.37
C PRO A 116 28.83 17.16 -18.40
N ALA A 117 28.70 16.12 -19.20
CA ALA A 117 27.48 15.34 -19.36
C ALA A 117 27.42 14.22 -18.32
N SER A 118 27.39 14.59 -17.03
CA SER A 118 27.32 13.65 -15.91
C SER A 118 26.18 14.00 -14.96
N VAL A 119 25.71 13.02 -14.21
CA VAL A 119 24.58 13.17 -13.28
C VAL A 119 24.88 14.17 -12.17
N GLU A 120 26.14 14.29 -11.76
CA GLU A 120 26.59 15.27 -10.75
C GLU A 120 26.40 16.71 -11.22
N ASN A 121 26.30 16.94 -12.51
CA ASN A 121 26.06 18.26 -13.10
C ASN A 121 24.58 18.50 -13.47
N ALA A 122 23.67 17.61 -13.10
CA ALA A 122 22.25 17.72 -13.46
C ALA A 122 21.63 19.05 -13.04
N ASP A 123 21.98 19.59 -11.87
CA ASP A 123 21.48 20.90 -11.40
C ASP A 123 21.96 22.04 -12.28
N ARG A 124 23.21 22.00 -12.73
CA ARG A 124 23.77 23.00 -13.64
C ARG A 124 23.09 22.95 -15.01
N VAL A 125 22.83 21.75 -15.50
CA VAL A 125 22.07 21.56 -16.76
C VAL A 125 20.65 22.09 -16.58
N TRP A 126 20.01 21.81 -15.45
CA TRP A 126 18.69 22.35 -15.14
C TRP A 126 18.65 23.90 -15.13
N GLU A 127 19.64 24.55 -14.51
CA GLU A 127 19.72 26.01 -14.55
C GLU A 127 19.83 26.55 -15.97
N PHE A 128 20.65 25.93 -16.81
CA PHE A 128 20.78 26.26 -18.22
C PHE A 128 19.45 26.10 -18.95
N VAL A 129 18.80 24.96 -18.81
CA VAL A 129 17.50 24.66 -19.44
C VAL A 129 16.42 25.66 -18.99
N ARG A 130 16.37 25.98 -17.70
CA ARG A 130 15.42 26.95 -17.15
C ARG A 130 15.65 28.36 -17.74
N LYS A 131 16.89 28.80 -17.90
CA LYS A 131 17.23 30.07 -18.56
C LYS A 131 16.80 30.07 -20.02
N ALA A 132 16.92 28.95 -20.71
CA ALA A 132 16.48 28.77 -22.10
C ALA A 132 14.96 28.64 -22.26
N GLY A 133 14.17 28.71 -21.17
CA GLY A 133 12.71 28.56 -21.17
C GLY A 133 12.24 27.12 -21.28
N GLY A 134 13.09 26.18 -20.93
CA GLY A 134 12.76 24.76 -20.96
C GLY A 134 12.15 24.24 -19.67
N ARG A 135 11.81 22.97 -19.70
CA ARG A 135 11.19 22.21 -18.60
C ARG A 135 11.89 20.86 -18.40
N ARG A 136 11.66 20.26 -17.27
CA ARG A 136 12.03 18.86 -17.05
C ARG A 136 11.23 18.00 -18.01
N ALA A 137 11.91 17.13 -18.72
CA ALA A 137 11.29 16.09 -19.51
C ALA A 137 11.34 14.79 -18.71
N ASP A 138 10.26 14.08 -18.82
CA ASP A 138 10.19 12.75 -18.20
C ASP A 138 10.54 11.70 -19.25
N GLY A 139 11.70 11.77 -19.88
CA GLY A 139 12.19 10.78 -20.82
C GLY A 139 12.14 9.37 -20.26
N ASP A 140 13.26 8.70 -20.09
CA ASP A 140 13.33 7.43 -19.32
C ASP A 140 12.84 7.59 -17.88
N ALA A 141 12.60 8.80 -17.46
CA ALA A 141 12.13 9.24 -16.18
C ALA A 141 10.60 9.34 -16.03
N ASN A 142 9.83 9.02 -17.04
CA ASN A 142 8.37 8.88 -16.93
C ASN A 142 7.92 7.77 -15.98
N SER A 143 8.85 7.16 -15.26
CA SER A 143 8.54 6.09 -14.34
C SER A 143 8.03 6.63 -13.02
N TYR A 144 7.03 5.94 -12.50
CA TYR A 144 6.43 6.20 -11.21
C TYR A 144 6.58 4.98 -10.31
N ARG A 145 6.81 5.24 -9.04
CA ARG A 145 6.83 4.23 -7.99
C ARG A 145 5.49 4.24 -7.29
N PHE A 146 4.83 3.09 -7.31
CA PHE A 146 3.60 2.84 -6.57
C PHE A 146 3.95 2.01 -5.35
N GLN A 147 3.65 2.53 -4.17
CA GLN A 147 3.74 1.81 -2.91
C GLN A 147 2.33 1.52 -2.44
N PHE A 148 2.06 0.26 -2.18
CA PHE A 148 0.77 -0.23 -1.69
C PHE A 148 0.90 -0.62 -0.23
N THR A 149 -0.02 -0.14 0.60
CA THR A 149 -0.12 -0.49 2.01
C THR A 149 -1.55 -0.81 2.36
N SER A 150 -1.79 -1.74 3.25
CA SER A 150 -3.12 -2.01 3.79
C SER A 150 -3.04 -2.11 5.31
N GLU A 151 -3.95 -1.41 5.99
CA GLU A 151 -4.14 -1.52 7.44
C GLU A 151 -5.21 -2.54 7.80
N ARG A 152 -5.75 -3.26 6.82
CA ARG A 152 -6.74 -4.31 7.04
C ARG A 152 -6.09 -5.57 7.57
N GLN A 153 -6.79 -6.24 8.48
CA GLN A 153 -6.48 -7.62 8.87
C GLN A 153 -6.92 -8.62 7.77
N ALA A 154 -8.01 -8.30 7.08
CA ALA A 154 -8.47 -9.08 5.94
C ALA A 154 -7.46 -8.99 4.79
N ALA A 155 -7.18 -10.13 4.16
CA ALA A 155 -6.31 -10.18 2.99
C ALA A 155 -6.93 -9.41 1.82
N VAL A 156 -6.10 -8.59 1.17
CA VAL A 156 -6.44 -7.85 -0.04
C VAL A 156 -5.55 -8.38 -1.16
N SER A 157 -6.13 -8.70 -2.29
CA SER A 157 -5.39 -9.15 -3.47
C SER A 157 -5.69 -8.22 -4.65
N ILE A 158 -4.68 -7.55 -5.18
CA ILE A 158 -4.76 -6.83 -6.44
C ILE A 158 -4.50 -7.88 -7.54
N THR A 159 -5.51 -8.15 -8.34
CA THR A 159 -5.49 -9.23 -9.34
C THR A 159 -5.14 -8.75 -10.73
N ASP A 160 -5.50 -7.50 -11.04
CA ASP A 160 -5.28 -6.93 -12.36
C ASP A 160 -4.91 -5.45 -12.26
N THR A 161 -4.15 -5.01 -13.25
CA THR A 161 -3.68 -3.63 -13.36
C THR A 161 -3.78 -3.18 -14.82
N TYR A 162 -4.34 -2.00 -15.07
CA TYR A 162 -4.51 -1.44 -16.42
C TYR A 162 -4.13 0.03 -16.45
N ALA A 163 -3.34 0.44 -17.43
CA ALA A 163 -3.15 1.85 -17.71
C ALA A 163 -4.31 2.36 -18.59
N LYS A 164 -4.94 3.43 -18.17
CA LYS A 164 -5.96 4.16 -18.94
C LYS A 164 -5.39 5.45 -19.46
N VAL A 165 -5.43 5.62 -20.77
CA VAL A 165 -4.95 6.81 -21.44
C VAL A 165 -6.03 7.89 -21.37
N GLY A 166 -5.62 9.08 -20.94
CA GLY A 166 -6.46 10.27 -20.87
C GLY A 166 -6.26 11.17 -22.11
N LYS A 167 -6.11 12.49 -21.85
CA LYS A 167 -5.85 13.46 -22.90
C LYS A 167 -4.41 13.33 -23.42
N CYS A 168 -4.26 13.25 -24.73
CA CYS A 168 -2.95 13.21 -25.37
C CYS A 168 -2.71 14.45 -26.23
N TRP A 169 -1.41 14.76 -26.41
CA TRP A 169 -0.94 15.86 -27.27
C TRP A 169 0.40 15.48 -27.91
N THR A 170 0.74 16.13 -29.00
CA THR A 170 2.06 16.00 -29.63
C THR A 170 3.06 16.88 -28.88
N SER A 171 4.25 16.38 -28.61
CA SER A 171 5.34 17.18 -28.05
C SER A 171 5.70 18.33 -29.00
N ARG A 172 5.95 19.50 -28.40
CA ARG A 172 6.42 20.69 -29.12
C ARG A 172 7.93 20.91 -28.96
N ALA A 173 8.59 20.06 -28.20
CA ALA A 173 10.00 20.19 -27.91
C ALA A 173 10.82 20.12 -29.22
N LYS A 174 11.67 21.13 -29.41
CA LYS A 174 12.63 21.20 -30.52
C LYS A 174 14.07 20.94 -30.08
N THR A 175 14.28 20.88 -28.76
CA THR A 175 15.53 20.45 -28.15
C THR A 175 15.22 19.50 -27.03
N TYR A 176 15.90 18.37 -27.02
CA TYR A 176 15.85 17.36 -25.96
C TYR A 176 17.28 17.13 -25.44
N ILE A 177 17.45 17.18 -24.13
CA ILE A 177 18.74 17.00 -23.47
C ILE A 177 18.59 15.85 -22.49
N SER A 178 19.47 14.87 -22.54
CA SER A 178 19.45 13.73 -21.60
C SER A 178 20.84 13.35 -21.11
N LEU A 179 20.87 12.81 -19.90
CA LEU A 179 22.02 12.12 -19.32
C LEU A 179 21.68 10.66 -19.19
N MET A 180 22.62 9.77 -19.49
CA MET A 180 22.42 8.34 -19.24
C MET A 180 22.34 8.06 -17.74
N GLN A 181 21.31 7.35 -17.32
CA GLN A 181 21.22 6.81 -15.97
C GLN A 181 21.61 5.33 -15.97
N GLY A 182 22.39 4.93 -14.97
CA GLY A 182 22.54 3.52 -14.63
C GLY A 182 21.21 2.96 -14.08
N GLY A 183 20.84 1.76 -14.49
CA GLY A 183 19.60 1.12 -14.03
C GLY A 183 19.56 0.94 -12.52
N LEU A 184 18.42 1.24 -11.91
CA LEU A 184 18.13 0.92 -10.51
C LEU A 184 17.70 -0.54 -10.42
N THR A 185 18.38 -1.32 -9.59
CA THR A 185 18.04 -2.72 -9.33
C THR A 185 17.12 -2.83 -8.10
N GLY A 186 16.22 -3.80 -8.10
CA GLY A 186 15.47 -4.23 -6.90
C GLY A 186 13.98 -3.92 -6.86
N TRP A 187 13.37 -3.48 -7.97
CA TRP A 187 11.93 -3.27 -8.10
C TRP A 187 11.38 -4.16 -9.22
N GLU A 188 10.12 -4.61 -9.09
CA GLU A 188 9.44 -5.16 -10.25
C GLU A 188 9.08 -4.02 -11.19
N ASP A 189 9.69 -4.00 -12.36
CA ASP A 189 9.47 -3.01 -13.39
C ASP A 189 8.42 -3.52 -14.36
N VAL A 190 7.34 -2.78 -14.51
CA VAL A 190 6.32 -3.05 -15.53
C VAL A 190 6.19 -1.85 -16.45
N TYR A 191 5.94 -2.09 -17.72
CA TYR A 191 5.69 -1.01 -18.67
C TYR A 191 4.30 -1.14 -19.29
N PHE A 192 3.77 -0.01 -19.75
CA PHE A 192 2.48 0.09 -20.41
C PHE A 192 2.63 0.85 -21.72
N GLU A 193 2.16 0.28 -22.81
CA GLU A 193 2.13 0.96 -24.11
C GLU A 193 0.88 1.83 -24.22
N LEU A 194 1.05 3.15 -24.11
CA LEU A 194 -0.05 4.12 -24.13
C LEU A 194 -0.58 4.43 -25.54
N ASP A 195 0.09 3.97 -26.58
CA ASP A 195 -0.37 4.14 -27.98
C ASP A 195 -1.51 3.17 -28.35
N SER A 196 -1.71 2.14 -27.55
CA SER A 196 -2.79 1.19 -27.73
C SER A 196 -4.15 1.86 -27.52
N LYS A 197 -5.12 1.59 -28.41
CA LYS A 197 -6.51 2.02 -28.24
C LYS A 197 -7.25 1.28 -27.13
N LEU A 198 -6.73 0.14 -26.73
CA LEU A 198 -7.24 -0.66 -25.60
C LEU A 198 -6.59 -0.21 -24.32
N SER A 199 -7.24 -0.48 -23.18
CA SER A 199 -6.58 -0.33 -21.89
C SER A 199 -5.27 -1.12 -21.93
N ALA A 200 -4.14 -0.43 -21.77
CA ALA A 200 -2.85 -1.09 -21.85
C ALA A 200 -2.71 -2.07 -20.69
N ILE A 201 -2.35 -3.31 -21.01
CA ILE A 201 -2.00 -4.33 -20.01
C ILE A 201 -0.55 -4.14 -19.56
N PRO A 202 -0.22 -4.49 -18.32
CA PRO A 202 1.15 -4.43 -17.84
C PRO A 202 2.00 -5.50 -18.52
N LEU A 203 3.18 -5.10 -18.95
CA LEU A 203 4.18 -6.00 -19.51
C LEU A 203 5.43 -5.95 -18.62
N LEU A 204 6.11 -7.07 -18.47
CA LEU A 204 7.39 -7.10 -17.77
C LEU A 204 8.42 -6.28 -18.53
N HIS A 205 9.07 -5.36 -17.83
CA HIS A 205 10.19 -4.60 -18.34
C HIS A 205 11.48 -5.40 -18.13
N GLY A 206 12.16 -5.70 -19.20
CA GLY A 206 13.44 -6.38 -19.16
C GLY A 206 14.44 -5.70 -20.10
N THR A 207 15.71 -5.98 -19.91
CA THR A 207 16.74 -5.61 -20.88
C THR A 207 16.59 -6.47 -22.13
N ALA A 208 17.17 -6.07 -23.25
CA ALA A 208 17.14 -6.86 -24.50
C ALA A 208 17.70 -8.29 -24.34
N GLN A 209 18.37 -8.58 -23.24
CA GLN A 209 18.90 -9.89 -22.88
C GLN A 209 17.98 -10.67 -21.94
N ASP A 210 16.92 -10.05 -21.43
CA ASP A 210 15.96 -10.69 -20.55
C ASP A 210 14.87 -11.38 -21.38
N SER A 211 14.80 -12.70 -21.28
CA SER A 211 13.79 -13.51 -21.97
C SER A 211 12.35 -13.24 -21.51
N GLN A 212 12.16 -12.49 -20.44
CA GLN A 212 10.84 -12.11 -19.91
C GLN A 212 10.35 -10.73 -20.35
N ALA A 213 11.18 -9.97 -21.09
CA ALA A 213 10.77 -8.68 -21.61
C ALA A 213 9.54 -8.79 -22.53
N GLY A 214 8.53 -7.98 -22.30
CA GLY A 214 7.30 -7.94 -23.09
C GLY A 214 6.29 -9.05 -22.81
N ILE A 215 6.55 -9.92 -21.81
CA ILE A 215 5.55 -10.90 -21.34
C ILE A 215 4.52 -10.17 -20.47
N PRO A 216 3.22 -10.49 -20.56
CA PRO A 216 2.22 -9.93 -19.68
C PRO A 216 2.58 -10.15 -18.20
N PHE A 217 2.45 -9.09 -17.40
CA PHE A 217 2.59 -9.17 -15.95
C PHE A 217 1.26 -9.66 -15.36
N ASP A 218 1.23 -10.91 -14.92
CA ASP A 218 0.03 -11.60 -14.40
C ASP A 218 0.11 -11.91 -12.89
N LYS A 219 1.05 -11.28 -12.18
CA LYS A 219 1.23 -11.50 -10.75
C LYS A 219 0.19 -10.73 -9.94
N ALA A 220 -0.45 -11.42 -9.00
CA ALA A 220 -1.25 -10.78 -7.97
C ALA A 220 -0.35 -10.14 -6.90
N ILE A 221 -0.77 -8.98 -6.41
CA ILE A 221 -0.12 -8.29 -5.28
C ILE A 221 -0.97 -8.55 -4.04
N ALA A 222 -0.41 -9.28 -3.07
CA ALA A 222 -1.06 -9.54 -1.78
C ALA A 222 -0.75 -8.43 -0.77
N LEU A 223 -1.77 -8.00 -0.04
CA LEU A 223 -1.71 -6.95 0.98
C LEU A 223 -2.62 -7.32 2.15
N GLY A 224 -2.45 -6.69 3.29
CA GLY A 224 -3.23 -6.95 4.51
C GLY A 224 -2.67 -8.12 5.31
N GLY A 225 -3.31 -8.47 6.43
CA GLY A 225 -2.86 -9.59 7.27
C GLY A 225 -1.43 -9.47 7.81
N ASN A 226 -0.92 -8.23 8.02
CA ASN A 226 0.47 -7.91 8.39
C ASN A 226 1.50 -8.12 7.26
N GLU A 227 1.07 -8.20 6.02
CA GLU A 227 2.00 -8.23 4.88
C GLU A 227 2.82 -6.93 4.78
N THR A 228 4.03 -7.05 4.29
CA THR A 228 4.89 -5.90 4.03
C THR A 228 4.35 -5.05 2.88
N PRO A 229 4.64 -3.74 2.84
CA PRO A 229 4.29 -2.92 1.69
C PRO A 229 4.79 -3.51 0.38
N ALA A 230 3.92 -3.57 -0.62
CA ALA A 230 4.30 -3.96 -1.96
C ALA A 230 4.70 -2.74 -2.79
N TYR A 231 5.56 -2.96 -3.75
CA TYR A 231 6.10 -1.90 -4.60
C TYR A 231 6.05 -2.31 -6.06
N LEU A 232 5.66 -1.37 -6.90
CA LEU A 232 5.65 -1.53 -8.35
C LEU A 232 6.26 -0.28 -8.98
N LYS A 233 7.24 -0.46 -9.84
CA LYS A 233 7.73 0.62 -10.69
C LYS A 233 7.04 0.52 -12.05
N VAL A 234 6.38 1.58 -12.43
CA VAL A 234 5.59 1.66 -13.66
C VAL A 234 6.27 2.58 -14.63
N LEU A 235 6.49 2.08 -15.84
CA LEU A 235 7.05 2.81 -16.96
C LEU A 235 5.98 2.95 -18.04
N PRO A 236 5.24 4.04 -18.10
CA PRO A 236 4.41 4.31 -19.26
C PRO A 236 5.30 4.56 -20.48
N ASN A 237 4.87 4.14 -21.65
CA ASN A 237 5.56 4.36 -22.90
C ASN A 237 4.58 4.78 -24.00
N SER A 238 5.00 5.67 -24.88
CA SER A 238 4.31 6.01 -26.11
C SER A 238 5.35 6.43 -27.14
N THR A 239 5.19 5.96 -28.35
CA THR A 239 6.11 6.28 -29.44
C THR A 239 5.73 7.53 -30.22
N THR A 240 4.54 8.09 -29.99
CA THR A 240 3.97 9.11 -30.87
C THR A 240 3.49 10.37 -30.16
N ARG A 241 3.21 10.31 -28.84
CA ARG A 241 2.53 11.42 -28.14
C ARG A 241 2.77 11.42 -26.65
N SER A 242 2.62 12.59 -26.04
CA SER A 242 2.52 12.77 -24.61
C SER A 242 1.08 12.55 -24.16
N CYS A 243 0.85 11.99 -22.99
CA CYS A 243 -0.50 11.72 -22.49
C CYS A 243 -0.59 11.89 -20.98
N ASN A 244 -1.73 12.38 -20.52
CA ASN A 244 -2.17 12.11 -19.15
C ASN A 244 -2.66 10.65 -19.12
N TRP A 245 -2.39 9.98 -18.03
CA TRP A 245 -2.81 8.60 -17.86
C TRP A 245 -3.20 8.32 -16.42
N SER A 246 -3.76 7.17 -16.18
CA SER A 246 -4.09 6.70 -14.83
C SER A 246 -3.90 5.20 -14.77
N LEU A 247 -3.64 4.70 -13.56
CA LEU A 247 -3.54 3.28 -13.30
C LEU A 247 -4.82 2.81 -12.60
N GLN A 248 -5.49 1.83 -13.17
CA GLN A 248 -6.65 1.18 -12.58
C GLN A 248 -6.26 -0.18 -12.06
N PHE A 249 -6.59 -0.45 -10.82
CA PHE A 249 -6.41 -1.73 -10.16
C PHE A 249 -7.75 -2.43 -10.00
N GLU A 250 -7.80 -3.73 -10.31
CA GLU A 250 -8.88 -4.62 -9.88
C GLU A 250 -8.38 -5.38 -8.65
N TYR A 251 -9.22 -5.48 -7.62
CA TYR A 251 -8.84 -6.10 -6.36
C TYR A 251 -10.02 -6.75 -5.66
N ASN A 252 -9.70 -7.75 -4.83
CA ASN A 252 -10.64 -8.43 -3.95
C ASN A 252 -10.22 -8.22 -2.50
N VAL A 253 -11.19 -8.30 -1.60
CA VAL A 253 -10.98 -8.26 -0.14
C VAL A 253 -11.63 -9.50 0.46
N ALA A 254 -10.86 -10.33 1.13
CA ALA A 254 -11.40 -11.53 1.77
C ALA A 254 -12.44 -11.16 2.85
N PRO A 255 -13.49 -11.96 3.04
CA PRO A 255 -13.82 -13.19 2.31
C PRO A 255 -14.57 -12.92 0.99
N ASP A 256 -14.90 -11.64 0.64
CA ASP A 256 -15.63 -11.28 -0.55
C ASP A 256 -14.72 -11.34 -1.78
N ALA A 257 -15.04 -12.26 -2.69
CA ALA A 257 -14.31 -12.43 -3.95
C ALA A 257 -14.80 -11.49 -5.07
N THR A 258 -15.75 -10.60 -4.78
CA THR A 258 -16.29 -9.67 -5.79
C THR A 258 -15.22 -8.66 -6.20
N PRO A 259 -14.84 -8.58 -7.49
CA PRO A 259 -13.85 -7.64 -7.95
C PRO A 259 -14.30 -6.19 -7.75
N LYS A 260 -13.43 -5.40 -7.16
CA LYS A 260 -13.58 -3.95 -6.96
C LYS A 260 -12.53 -3.23 -7.79
N LYS A 261 -12.78 -1.95 -8.09
CA LYS A 261 -11.85 -1.14 -8.89
C LYS A 261 -11.42 0.10 -8.14
N ARG A 262 -10.14 0.42 -8.25
CA ARG A 262 -9.56 1.68 -7.78
C ARG A 262 -8.74 2.30 -8.89
N THR A 263 -8.87 3.60 -9.10
CA THR A 263 -8.10 4.35 -10.11
C THR A 263 -7.22 5.38 -9.42
N VAL A 264 -5.98 5.47 -9.85
CA VAL A 264 -4.99 6.44 -9.40
C VAL A 264 -4.54 7.24 -10.63
N SER A 265 -4.77 8.55 -10.61
CA SER A 265 -4.45 9.48 -11.70
C SER A 265 -3.51 10.61 -11.28
N LYS A 266 -3.14 10.64 -10.00
CA LYS A 266 -2.33 11.70 -9.41
C LYS A 266 -1.18 11.11 -8.60
N ASP A 267 -0.08 11.83 -8.55
CA ASP A 267 1.03 11.50 -7.68
C ASP A 267 0.78 11.96 -6.22
N GLY A 268 1.73 11.70 -5.33
CA GLY A 268 1.65 12.07 -3.91
C GLY A 268 1.67 13.59 -3.66
N LYS A 269 1.95 14.41 -4.66
CA LYS A 269 1.88 15.88 -4.59
C LYS A 269 0.54 16.41 -5.12
N GLY A 270 -0.28 15.56 -5.71
CA GLY A 270 -1.56 15.90 -6.32
C GLY A 270 -1.47 16.29 -7.80
N ASP A 271 -0.29 16.14 -8.41
CA ASP A 271 -0.10 16.38 -9.83
C ASP A 271 -0.61 15.19 -10.65
N ASP A 272 -1.11 15.45 -11.85
CA ASP A 272 -1.59 14.40 -12.74
C ASP A 272 -0.43 13.49 -13.18
N LEU A 273 -0.71 12.20 -13.34
CA LEU A 273 0.26 11.28 -13.95
C LEU A 273 0.38 11.61 -15.43
N VAL A 274 1.57 12.03 -15.82
CA VAL A 274 1.88 12.46 -17.18
C VAL A 274 2.98 11.59 -17.75
N PHE A 275 2.80 11.16 -18.98
CA PHE A 275 3.86 10.68 -19.84
C PHE A 275 4.19 11.76 -20.84
N ASN A 276 5.41 12.28 -20.80
CA ASN A 276 5.93 13.16 -21.83
C ASN A 276 6.55 12.29 -22.92
N GLY A 277 5.83 12.18 -24.01
CA GLY A 277 6.19 11.33 -25.14
C GLY A 277 7.40 11.83 -25.90
N PRO A 278 7.73 11.16 -26.99
CA PRO A 278 8.92 11.48 -27.76
C PRO A 278 8.86 12.93 -28.23
N TYR A 279 9.99 13.57 -28.18
CA TYR A 279 10.22 14.88 -28.79
C TYR A 279 9.86 14.87 -30.28
N ALA A 280 9.62 16.03 -30.86
CA ALA A 280 9.31 16.11 -32.28
C ALA A 280 10.45 15.46 -33.11
N THR A 281 10.10 14.76 -34.18
CA THR A 281 11.07 14.04 -35.02
C THR A 281 12.17 14.92 -35.61
N ASP A 282 11.95 16.23 -35.65
CA ASP A 282 12.90 17.24 -36.08
C ASP A 282 13.61 17.94 -34.90
N ALA A 283 13.48 17.43 -33.69
CA ALA A 283 14.14 17.99 -32.52
C ALA A 283 15.65 17.69 -32.52
N ASP A 284 16.41 18.65 -32.01
CA ASP A 284 17.83 18.44 -31.73
C ASP A 284 17.97 17.64 -30.43
N VAL A 285 18.59 16.48 -30.50
CA VAL A 285 18.86 15.63 -29.36
C VAL A 285 20.28 15.83 -28.86
N TRP A 286 20.45 16.03 -27.57
CA TRP A 286 21.72 16.25 -26.90
C TRP A 286 21.93 15.20 -25.81
N GLY A 287 23.08 14.55 -25.83
CA GLY A 287 23.46 13.53 -24.86
C GLY A 287 24.94 13.53 -24.54
N PRO A 288 25.41 12.59 -23.72
CA PRO A 288 26.83 12.44 -23.43
C PRO A 288 27.60 12.12 -24.72
N GLY A 289 28.51 13.01 -25.06
CA GLY A 289 29.44 12.81 -26.17
C GLY A 289 30.68 12.02 -25.76
N PRO A 290 31.53 11.65 -26.74
CA PRO A 290 32.72 10.83 -26.50
C PRO A 290 33.78 11.51 -25.62
N THR A 291 33.71 12.82 -25.48
CA THR A 291 34.61 13.63 -24.66
C THR A 291 34.12 13.83 -23.22
N GLY A 292 32.98 13.22 -22.85
CA GLY A 292 32.37 13.40 -21.54
C GLY A 292 31.62 14.73 -21.35
N THR A 293 31.49 15.52 -22.43
CA THR A 293 30.63 16.70 -22.48
C THR A 293 29.41 16.44 -23.35
N PHE A 294 28.45 17.35 -23.37
CA PHE A 294 27.29 17.19 -24.24
C PHE A 294 27.68 17.30 -25.72
N ALA A 295 27.07 16.45 -26.52
CA ALA A 295 27.16 16.52 -27.98
C ALA A 295 25.76 16.34 -28.57
N LYS A 296 25.54 16.99 -29.70
CA LYS A 296 24.32 16.81 -30.50
C LYS A 296 24.38 15.45 -31.20
N ASP A 297 23.30 14.69 -31.04
CA ASP A 297 23.12 13.46 -31.80
C ASP A 297 22.89 13.81 -33.28
N THR A 298 23.66 13.21 -34.14
CA THR A 298 23.61 13.40 -35.61
C THR A 298 23.11 12.16 -36.32
N SER A 299 22.61 11.12 -35.59
CA SER A 299 22.11 9.86 -36.17
C SER A 299 20.75 10.03 -36.85
#